data_8429ba7195ef2da1e38a9c2b29591e35
#
_entry.id   8429ba7195ef2da1e38a9c2b29591e35
#
_cell.length_a   1.000
_cell.length_b   1.000
_cell.length_c   1.000
_cell.angle_alpha   90.00
_cell.angle_beta   90.00
_cell.angle_gamma   90.00
#
_symmetry.space_group_name_H-M   'P 1'
#
loop_
_entity.id
_entity.type
_entity.pdbx_description
1 polymer ?
#
loop_
_entity_poly.entity_id
_entity_poly.type
_entity_poly.pdbx_seq_one_letter_code
_entity_poly.pdbx_strand_id
1 'polypeptide(L)'
;MRTNLVKYLIVLMIIPVLSSSSIYAQKRISTEEYIKIYKDIAIRKQKEFKIPASITLAQGILESGSGNSNLAKKANNHFGIKCHKGWTGKKYIMDDDAKDECFRKYKKAEDSYRDHSKFLTQRGRYTFLFDYKTTDYKKWAYGLKKAGYATNPKYPQLLIKIIEKYNLDQYDKNQGKKSKTKKVKTGASTTVLVSSFKHVDTWESGRKIYKNNGKKLIIIEKGDTFYGLADEFEIYYWQIRKHNDLKKDHVLKIDEIIYLEKKSRKAEKKHKYHTVAAGETMHSISQLFGVRLSRLYKMNNLPKG
;
A
#
# COMPACT_ATOMS: atom_id res chain seq x y z
N MET A 1 55.96 64.48 24.86
CA MET A 1 54.62 63.91 24.84
C MET A 1 54.66 62.61 24.01
N ARG A 2 54.62 61.46 24.65
CA ARG A 2 54.61 60.14 23.98
C ARG A 2 53.18 59.60 24.12
N THR A 3 52.45 59.47 23.01
CA THR A 3 51.15 58.87 22.94
C THR A 3 51.25 57.35 22.78
N ASN A 4 50.87 56.63 23.80
CA ASN A 4 50.80 55.17 23.77
C ASN A 4 49.54 54.73 23.00
N LEU A 5 49.71 54.06 21.86
CA LEU A 5 48.68 53.46 21.07
C LEU A 5 48.45 52.03 21.58
N VAL A 6 47.28 51.78 22.26
CA VAL A 6 46.88 50.44 22.70
C VAL A 6 46.20 49.74 21.52
N LYS A 7 46.85 48.71 20.98
CA LYS A 7 46.28 47.85 19.94
C LYS A 7 45.38 46.78 20.60
N TYR A 8 44.09 46.89 20.37
CA TYR A 8 43.16 45.83 20.74
C TYR A 8 43.20 44.70 19.70
N LEU A 9 43.65 43.52 20.12
CA LEU A 9 43.61 42.29 19.33
C LEU A 9 42.24 41.66 19.48
N ILE A 10 41.36 41.79 18.47
CA ILE A 10 40.09 41.12 18.44
C ILE A 10 40.34 39.66 18.01
N VAL A 11 40.30 38.74 18.96
CA VAL A 11 40.33 37.31 18.68
C VAL A 11 38.94 36.89 18.28
N LEU A 12 38.70 36.69 16.99
CA LEU A 12 37.46 36.12 16.45
C LEU A 12 37.45 34.61 16.76
N MET A 13 36.75 34.21 17.81
CA MET A 13 36.45 32.81 18.07
C MET A 13 35.44 32.31 17.01
N ILE A 14 35.94 31.60 16.00
CA ILE A 14 35.08 30.83 15.07
C ILE A 14 34.62 29.59 15.82
N ILE A 15 33.41 29.62 16.33
CA ILE A 15 32.73 28.42 16.86
C ILE A 15 32.30 27.56 15.66
N PRO A 16 32.87 26.36 15.47
CA PRO A 16 32.35 25.45 14.42
C PRO A 16 30.93 25.03 14.80
N VAL A 17 29.95 25.52 14.07
CA VAL A 17 28.60 24.98 14.12
C VAL A 17 28.67 23.58 13.54
N LEU A 18 28.79 22.59 14.43
CA LEU A 18 28.60 21.18 14.10
C LEU A 18 27.11 21.01 13.73
N SER A 19 26.81 21.19 12.45
CA SER A 19 25.51 20.78 11.88
C SER A 19 25.44 19.26 12.00
N SER A 20 24.79 18.78 13.06
CA SER A 20 24.40 17.39 13.23
C SER A 20 23.39 17.06 12.13
N SER A 21 23.90 16.61 10.99
CA SER A 21 23.08 15.99 9.97
C SER A 21 22.48 14.72 10.59
N SER A 22 21.26 14.81 11.12
CA SER A 22 20.50 13.65 11.55
C SER A 22 20.29 12.77 10.31
N ILE A 23 21.15 11.78 10.15
CA ILE A 23 20.97 10.73 9.15
C ILE A 23 19.71 9.96 9.60
N TYR A 24 18.57 10.32 9.04
CA TYR A 24 17.36 9.52 9.16
C TYR A 24 17.61 8.18 8.46
N ALA A 25 18.17 7.23 9.19
CA ALA A 25 18.25 5.84 8.75
C ALA A 25 16.82 5.40 8.48
N GLN A 26 16.49 5.18 7.20
CA GLN A 26 15.17 4.73 6.78
C GLN A 26 14.85 3.42 7.51
N LYS A 27 13.88 3.45 8.43
CA LYS A 27 13.51 2.32 9.30
C LYS A 27 13.24 1.08 8.45
N ARG A 28 13.94 -0.01 8.75
CA ARG A 28 13.70 -1.30 8.10
C ARG A 28 12.33 -1.82 8.54
N ILE A 29 11.56 -2.33 7.61
CA ILE A 29 10.28 -3.00 7.91
C ILE A 29 10.53 -4.47 8.21
N SER A 30 9.73 -5.06 9.13
CA SER A 30 9.76 -6.48 9.40
C SER A 30 9.13 -7.29 8.27
N THR A 31 9.34 -8.61 8.27
CA THR A 31 8.68 -9.50 7.29
C THR A 31 7.16 -9.49 7.48
N GLU A 32 6.68 -9.43 8.73
CA GLU A 32 5.25 -9.33 9.04
C GLU A 32 4.65 -8.03 8.51
N GLU A 33 5.40 -6.93 8.62
CA GLU A 33 4.97 -5.64 8.07
C GLU A 33 4.95 -5.68 6.53
N TYR A 34 5.94 -6.31 5.90
CA TYR A 34 5.95 -6.56 4.46
C TYR A 34 4.72 -7.35 4.02
N ILE A 35 4.40 -8.45 4.69
CA ILE A 35 3.22 -9.27 4.40
C ILE A 35 1.95 -8.44 4.54
N LYS A 36 1.82 -7.68 5.62
CA LYS A 36 0.67 -6.80 5.85
C LYS A 36 0.47 -5.78 4.72
N ILE A 37 1.56 -5.26 4.18
CA ILE A 37 1.54 -4.29 3.08
C ILE A 37 1.16 -4.93 1.75
N TYR A 38 1.71 -6.10 1.43
CA TYR A 38 1.69 -6.64 0.06
C TYR A 38 0.76 -7.85 -0.13
N LYS A 39 0.20 -8.45 0.92
CA LYS A 39 -0.68 -9.64 0.81
C LYS A 39 -1.87 -9.42 -0.13
N ASP A 40 -2.49 -8.24 -0.05
CA ASP A 40 -3.67 -7.96 -0.88
C ASP A 40 -3.31 -7.84 -2.36
N ILE A 41 -2.11 -7.34 -2.68
CA ILE A 41 -1.58 -7.34 -4.04
C ILE A 41 -1.38 -8.78 -4.52
N ALA A 42 -0.71 -9.62 -3.73
CA ALA A 42 -0.47 -11.02 -4.08
C ALA A 42 -1.77 -11.80 -4.30
N ILE A 43 -2.78 -11.59 -3.44
CA ILE A 43 -4.12 -12.20 -3.58
C ILE A 43 -4.80 -11.75 -4.89
N ARG A 44 -4.73 -10.46 -5.24
CA ARG A 44 -5.27 -9.98 -6.52
C ARG A 44 -4.54 -10.62 -7.70
N LYS A 45 -3.21 -10.71 -7.64
CA LYS A 45 -2.43 -11.34 -8.72
C LYS A 45 -2.69 -12.84 -8.83
N GLN A 46 -2.95 -13.55 -7.74
CA GLN A 46 -3.43 -14.93 -7.81
C GLN A 46 -4.76 -15.04 -8.55
N LYS A 47 -5.71 -14.13 -8.32
CA LYS A 47 -7.00 -14.14 -9.06
C LYS A 47 -6.79 -13.89 -10.54
N GLU A 48 -5.94 -12.92 -10.88
CA GLU A 48 -5.67 -12.49 -12.25
C GLU A 48 -4.82 -13.50 -13.03
N PHE A 49 -3.75 -13.99 -12.43
CA PHE A 49 -2.71 -14.79 -13.11
C PHE A 49 -2.64 -16.25 -12.66
N LYS A 50 -3.44 -16.68 -11.68
CA LYS A 50 -3.46 -18.05 -11.15
C LYS A 50 -2.15 -18.54 -10.53
N ILE A 51 -1.29 -17.64 -10.10
CA ILE A 51 -0.07 -17.93 -9.33
C ILE A 51 -0.44 -17.87 -7.85
N PRO A 52 -0.06 -18.84 -6.98
CA PRO A 52 -0.36 -18.79 -5.55
C PRO A 52 0.10 -17.48 -4.91
N ALA A 53 -0.77 -16.86 -4.10
CA ALA A 53 -0.42 -15.65 -3.36
C ALA A 53 0.73 -15.90 -2.39
N SER A 54 0.76 -17.09 -1.78
CA SER A 54 1.85 -17.55 -0.90
C SER A 54 3.19 -17.58 -1.62
N ILE A 55 3.24 -18.11 -2.82
CA ILE A 55 4.45 -18.16 -3.68
C ILE A 55 4.90 -16.74 -4.01
N THR A 56 3.98 -15.90 -4.51
CA THR A 56 4.29 -14.52 -4.87
C THR A 56 4.83 -13.72 -3.66
N LEU A 57 4.22 -13.87 -2.48
CA LEU A 57 4.70 -13.22 -1.25
C LEU A 57 6.07 -13.75 -0.82
N ALA A 58 6.26 -15.09 -0.82
CA ALA A 58 7.52 -15.69 -0.40
C ALA A 58 8.68 -15.27 -1.32
N GLN A 59 8.45 -15.20 -2.63
CA GLN A 59 9.43 -14.67 -3.58
C GLN A 59 9.72 -13.20 -3.31
N GLY A 60 8.68 -12.36 -3.15
CA GLY A 60 8.87 -10.94 -2.83
C GLY A 60 9.63 -10.71 -1.52
N ILE A 61 9.39 -11.51 -0.48
CA ILE A 61 10.14 -11.48 0.78
C ILE A 61 11.60 -11.85 0.55
N LEU A 62 11.85 -12.95 -0.16
CA LEU A 62 13.19 -13.48 -0.39
C LEU A 62 14.03 -12.55 -1.26
N GLU A 63 13.50 -12.15 -2.43
CA GLU A 63 14.21 -11.36 -3.44
C GLU A 63 14.45 -9.90 -3.01
N SER A 64 13.54 -9.33 -2.21
CA SER A 64 13.64 -7.93 -1.76
C SER A 64 14.19 -7.74 -0.35
N GLY A 65 14.51 -8.83 0.37
CA GLY A 65 14.82 -8.75 1.79
C GLY A 65 13.69 -8.11 2.59
N SER A 66 12.45 -8.60 2.38
CA SER A 66 11.23 -8.01 2.94
C SER A 66 11.04 -6.53 2.57
N GLY A 67 11.34 -6.16 1.32
CA GLY A 67 11.22 -4.79 0.82
C GLY A 67 12.30 -3.82 1.30
N ASN A 68 13.35 -4.35 1.96
CA ASN A 68 14.42 -3.51 2.50
C ASN A 68 15.61 -3.32 1.55
N SER A 69 15.67 -4.07 0.44
CA SER A 69 16.74 -3.90 -0.55
C SER A 69 16.70 -2.53 -1.21
N ASN A 70 17.84 -2.04 -1.69
CA ASN A 70 17.91 -0.78 -2.44
C ASN A 70 17.02 -0.83 -3.69
N LEU A 71 16.97 -1.98 -4.35
CA LEU A 71 16.15 -2.18 -5.55
C LEU A 71 14.65 -2.05 -5.24
N ALA A 72 14.17 -2.65 -4.14
CA ALA A 72 12.79 -2.49 -3.71
C ALA A 72 12.46 -1.05 -3.30
N LYS A 73 13.36 -0.39 -2.54
CA LYS A 73 13.13 0.97 -2.01
C LYS A 73 13.21 2.06 -3.08
N LYS A 74 14.22 1.99 -3.97
CA LYS A 74 14.52 3.06 -4.94
C LYS A 74 13.89 2.83 -6.31
N ALA A 75 13.59 1.56 -6.65
CA ALA A 75 13.05 1.19 -7.95
C ALA A 75 11.67 0.51 -7.89
N ASN A 76 11.07 0.30 -6.70
CA ASN A 76 9.84 -0.47 -6.51
C ASN A 76 9.91 -1.88 -7.15
N ASN A 77 11.10 -2.43 -7.32
CA ASN A 77 11.32 -3.73 -7.94
C ASN A 77 11.57 -4.77 -6.85
N HIS A 78 10.53 -5.53 -6.52
CA HIS A 78 10.53 -6.50 -5.43
C HIS A 78 11.00 -7.90 -5.85
N PHE A 79 11.27 -8.12 -7.13
CA PHE A 79 11.57 -9.45 -7.68
C PHE A 79 12.88 -9.49 -8.48
N GLY A 80 13.69 -8.43 -8.44
CA GLY A 80 14.94 -8.40 -9.15
C GLY A 80 14.80 -8.47 -10.68
N ILE A 81 13.72 -7.93 -11.25
CA ILE A 81 13.47 -8.06 -12.69
C ILE A 81 14.43 -7.17 -13.46
N LYS A 82 15.33 -7.81 -14.24
CA LYS A 82 16.32 -7.13 -15.08
C LYS A 82 15.68 -6.53 -16.35
N CYS A 83 16.32 -5.52 -16.94
CA CYS A 83 15.93 -4.97 -18.24
C CYS A 83 16.23 -6.02 -19.33
N HIS A 84 15.20 -6.65 -19.86
CA HIS A 84 15.35 -7.52 -21.03
C HIS A 84 15.18 -6.71 -22.32
N LYS A 85 15.58 -7.32 -23.45
CA LYS A 85 15.40 -6.75 -24.80
C LYS A 85 13.92 -6.28 -24.96
N GLY A 86 13.74 -5.03 -25.40
CA GLY A 86 12.41 -4.44 -25.55
C GLY A 86 11.87 -3.67 -24.34
N TRP A 87 12.62 -3.59 -23.22
CA TRP A 87 12.20 -2.73 -22.10
C TRP A 87 12.39 -1.26 -22.42
N THR A 88 11.31 -0.49 -22.44
CA THR A 88 11.28 0.96 -22.72
C THR A 88 11.00 1.82 -21.48
N GLY A 89 10.70 1.18 -20.34
CA GLY A 89 10.41 1.86 -19.09
C GLY A 89 11.66 2.42 -18.38
N LYS A 90 11.45 3.03 -17.22
CA LYS A 90 12.54 3.57 -16.39
C LYS A 90 13.48 2.46 -15.93
N LYS A 91 14.77 2.80 -15.81
CA LYS A 91 15.86 1.89 -15.45
C LYS A 91 16.46 2.26 -14.09
N TYR A 92 16.98 1.27 -13.39
CA TYR A 92 17.80 1.42 -12.21
C TYR A 92 19.06 0.60 -12.41
N ILE A 93 20.21 1.25 -12.40
CA ILE A 93 21.50 0.62 -12.60
C ILE A 93 22.12 0.32 -11.23
N MET A 94 22.58 -0.88 -11.03
CA MET A 94 23.31 -1.30 -9.83
C MET A 94 24.19 -2.51 -10.12
N ASP A 95 25.22 -2.71 -9.34
CA ASP A 95 26.03 -3.92 -9.37
C ASP A 95 25.26 -5.07 -8.71
N ASP A 96 25.27 -6.24 -9.36
CA ASP A 96 24.68 -7.49 -8.88
C ASP A 96 25.61 -8.64 -9.28
N ASP A 97 25.18 -9.58 -10.14
CA ASP A 97 26.06 -10.63 -10.67
C ASP A 97 27.17 -10.06 -11.58
N ALA A 98 26.90 -8.92 -12.20
CA ALA A 98 27.85 -8.14 -13.00
C ALA A 98 27.76 -6.66 -12.63
N LYS A 99 28.82 -5.90 -13.02
CA LYS A 99 28.87 -4.45 -12.85
C LYS A 99 27.85 -3.77 -13.75
N ASP A 100 27.23 -2.68 -13.25
CA ASP A 100 26.30 -1.82 -13.99
C ASP A 100 25.10 -2.58 -14.60
N GLU A 101 24.55 -3.59 -13.90
CA GLU A 101 23.39 -4.30 -14.37
C GLU A 101 22.13 -3.45 -14.37
N CYS A 102 21.33 -3.66 -15.43
CA CYS A 102 20.10 -2.91 -15.62
C CYS A 102 18.89 -3.62 -15.02
N PHE A 103 18.24 -3.00 -14.05
CA PHE A 103 16.97 -3.42 -13.47
C PHE A 103 15.83 -2.51 -13.88
N ARG A 104 14.62 -3.08 -14.00
CA ARG A 104 13.40 -2.33 -14.26
C ARG A 104 13.08 -1.46 -13.05
N LYS A 105 12.75 -0.19 -13.29
CA LYS A 105 12.26 0.72 -12.26
C LYS A 105 10.79 1.00 -12.49
N TYR A 106 9.98 0.74 -11.46
CA TYR A 106 8.54 0.89 -11.51
C TYR A 106 8.08 2.14 -10.78
N LYS A 107 6.91 2.63 -11.16
CA LYS A 107 6.24 3.77 -10.51
C LYS A 107 5.72 3.35 -9.13
N LYS A 108 5.23 2.11 -9.01
CA LYS A 108 4.65 1.51 -7.79
C LYS A 108 5.14 0.06 -7.61
N ALA A 109 5.14 -0.43 -6.39
CA ALA A 109 5.48 -1.82 -6.08
C ALA A 109 4.54 -2.82 -6.79
N GLU A 110 3.25 -2.49 -6.91
CA GLU A 110 2.27 -3.34 -7.59
C GLU A 110 2.64 -3.61 -9.07
N ASP A 111 3.30 -2.67 -9.73
CA ASP A 111 3.76 -2.85 -11.12
C ASP A 111 4.81 -3.98 -11.19
N SER A 112 5.71 -4.08 -10.19
CA SER A 112 6.67 -5.17 -10.14
C SER A 112 6.01 -6.52 -9.86
N TYR A 113 4.96 -6.56 -9.04
CA TYR A 113 4.14 -7.76 -8.80
C TYR A 113 3.42 -8.21 -10.08
N ARG A 114 2.84 -7.28 -10.81
CA ARG A 114 2.20 -7.56 -12.11
C ARG A 114 3.21 -8.06 -13.12
N ASP A 115 4.36 -7.41 -13.21
CA ASP A 115 5.41 -7.77 -14.16
C ASP A 115 6.02 -9.15 -13.84
N HIS A 116 6.23 -9.46 -12.55
CA HIS A 116 6.59 -10.80 -12.09
C HIS A 116 5.55 -11.85 -12.50
N SER A 117 4.26 -11.55 -12.34
CA SER A 117 3.20 -12.47 -12.76
C SER A 117 3.21 -12.69 -14.27
N LYS A 118 3.39 -11.62 -15.07
CA LYS A 118 3.56 -11.72 -16.52
C LYS A 118 4.80 -12.53 -16.90
N PHE A 119 5.91 -12.33 -16.18
CA PHE A 119 7.14 -13.09 -16.41
C PHE A 119 6.93 -14.61 -16.30
N LEU A 120 6.14 -15.06 -15.34
CA LEU A 120 5.82 -16.48 -15.16
C LEU A 120 4.76 -16.98 -16.16
N THR A 121 3.76 -16.17 -16.52
CA THR A 121 2.68 -16.60 -17.42
C THR A 121 3.07 -16.57 -18.90
N GLN A 122 3.99 -15.69 -19.29
CA GLN A 122 4.35 -15.49 -20.70
C GLN A 122 5.54 -16.30 -21.19
N ARG A 123 6.20 -17.05 -20.31
CA ARG A 123 7.38 -17.86 -20.69
C ARG A 123 7.06 -19.34 -20.63
N GLY A 124 7.15 -20.02 -21.77
CA GLY A 124 6.78 -21.43 -21.97
C GLY A 124 7.37 -22.39 -20.94
N ARG A 125 8.60 -22.14 -20.46
CA ARG A 125 9.25 -22.99 -19.45
C ARG A 125 8.51 -23.07 -18.10
N TYR A 126 7.58 -22.14 -17.81
CA TYR A 126 6.76 -22.13 -16.59
C TYR A 126 5.35 -22.67 -16.82
N THR A 127 4.93 -22.97 -18.04
CA THR A 127 3.54 -23.35 -18.38
C THR A 127 3.03 -24.51 -17.53
N PHE A 128 3.85 -25.55 -17.31
CA PHE A 128 3.46 -26.72 -16.52
C PHE A 128 3.13 -26.40 -15.05
N LEU A 129 3.55 -25.25 -14.53
CA LEU A 129 3.21 -24.83 -13.16
C LEU A 129 1.70 -24.59 -13.01
N PHE A 130 1.04 -24.18 -14.08
CA PHE A 130 -0.37 -23.85 -14.09
C PHE A 130 -1.28 -25.10 -14.10
N ASP A 131 -0.72 -26.29 -14.25
CA ASP A 131 -1.39 -27.56 -14.03
C ASP A 131 -1.53 -27.90 -12.53
N TYR A 132 -0.75 -27.21 -11.68
CA TYR A 132 -0.82 -27.41 -10.24
C TYR A 132 -1.96 -26.55 -9.64
N LYS A 133 -2.60 -27.10 -8.58
CA LYS A 133 -3.55 -26.31 -7.81
C LYS A 133 -2.86 -25.09 -7.18
N THR A 134 -3.53 -23.95 -7.18
CA THR A 134 -2.99 -22.74 -6.53
C THR A 134 -2.80 -22.90 -5.01
N THR A 135 -3.39 -23.93 -4.41
CA THR A 135 -3.19 -24.27 -2.99
C THR A 135 -2.02 -25.21 -2.74
N ASP A 136 -1.36 -25.71 -3.80
CA ASP A 136 -0.21 -26.63 -3.68
C ASP A 136 1.11 -25.87 -3.85
N TYR A 137 1.38 -24.97 -2.91
CA TYR A 137 2.58 -24.15 -2.93
C TYR A 137 3.88 -24.97 -2.94
N LYS A 138 3.86 -26.22 -2.40
CA LYS A 138 5.06 -27.08 -2.41
C LYS A 138 5.41 -27.50 -3.84
N LYS A 139 4.44 -27.98 -4.62
CA LYS A 139 4.68 -28.29 -6.03
C LYS A 139 5.09 -27.05 -6.81
N TRP A 140 4.49 -25.90 -6.55
CA TRP A 140 4.88 -24.64 -7.16
C TRP A 140 6.35 -24.30 -6.86
N ALA A 141 6.79 -24.38 -5.60
CA ALA A 141 8.16 -24.08 -5.20
C ALA A 141 9.18 -24.98 -5.91
N TYR A 142 8.95 -26.30 -5.91
CA TYR A 142 9.82 -27.23 -6.64
C TYR A 142 9.73 -27.05 -8.16
N GLY A 143 8.56 -26.76 -8.68
CA GLY A 143 8.34 -26.48 -10.09
C GLY A 143 9.09 -25.24 -10.58
N LEU A 144 9.10 -24.16 -9.79
CA LEU A 144 9.89 -22.97 -10.10
C LEU A 144 11.38 -23.28 -10.22
N LYS A 145 11.93 -24.11 -9.31
CA LYS A 145 13.32 -24.55 -9.41
C LYS A 145 13.56 -25.40 -10.66
N LYS A 146 12.67 -26.36 -10.94
CA LYS A 146 12.74 -27.20 -12.14
C LYS A 146 12.71 -26.37 -13.44
N ALA A 147 11.89 -25.30 -13.44
CA ALA A 147 11.80 -24.34 -14.56
C ALA A 147 13.02 -23.41 -14.68
N GLY A 148 13.99 -23.48 -13.75
CA GLY A 148 15.18 -22.62 -13.76
C GLY A 148 14.91 -21.18 -13.34
N TYR A 149 13.96 -20.96 -12.42
CA TYR A 149 13.71 -19.62 -11.86
C TYR A 149 14.91 -19.12 -11.05
N ALA A 150 15.55 -20.00 -10.29
CA ALA A 150 16.74 -19.69 -9.50
C ALA A 150 17.80 -20.78 -9.66
N THR A 151 19.07 -20.39 -9.57
CA THR A 151 20.22 -21.31 -9.61
C THR A 151 20.41 -22.06 -8.29
N ASN A 152 20.07 -21.45 -7.17
CA ASN A 152 20.22 -22.02 -5.83
C ASN A 152 19.45 -23.35 -5.69
N PRO A 153 20.13 -24.49 -5.36
CA PRO A 153 19.46 -25.78 -5.19
C PRO A 153 18.47 -25.80 -4.01
N LYS A 154 18.66 -24.95 -3.01
CA LYS A 154 17.80 -24.84 -1.81
C LYS A 154 16.63 -23.87 -2.00
N TYR A 155 16.44 -23.30 -3.20
CA TYR A 155 15.40 -22.32 -3.46
C TYR A 155 13.99 -22.79 -3.06
N PRO A 156 13.55 -24.02 -3.40
CA PRO A 156 12.23 -24.51 -2.99
C PRO A 156 12.06 -24.52 -1.47
N GLN A 157 13.07 -25.02 -0.75
CA GLN A 157 13.04 -25.10 0.71
C GLN A 157 12.99 -23.70 1.37
N LEU A 158 13.67 -22.71 0.79
CA LEU A 158 13.62 -21.32 1.25
C LEU A 158 12.21 -20.76 1.12
N LEU A 159 11.55 -20.94 -0.03
CA LEU A 159 10.18 -20.51 -0.24
C LEU A 159 9.22 -21.22 0.71
N ILE A 160 9.30 -22.55 0.82
CA ILE A 160 8.45 -23.35 1.71
C ILE A 160 8.63 -22.91 3.16
N LYS A 161 9.88 -22.73 3.62
CA LYS A 161 10.16 -22.24 4.98
C LYS A 161 9.52 -20.87 5.26
N ILE A 162 9.57 -19.94 4.30
CA ILE A 162 8.93 -18.63 4.44
C ILE A 162 7.41 -18.79 4.51
N ILE A 163 6.84 -19.58 3.60
CA ILE A 163 5.39 -19.80 3.54
C ILE A 163 4.87 -20.41 4.86
N GLU A 164 5.54 -21.45 5.35
CA GLU A 164 5.13 -22.14 6.59
C GLU A 164 5.36 -21.27 7.83
N LYS A 165 6.51 -20.57 7.92
CA LYS A 165 6.82 -19.68 9.04
C LYS A 165 5.79 -18.57 9.23
N TYR A 166 5.30 -18.01 8.13
CA TYR A 166 4.37 -16.88 8.17
C TYR A 166 2.94 -17.25 7.78
N ASN A 167 2.62 -18.56 7.69
CA ASN A 167 1.30 -19.09 7.32
C ASN A 167 0.73 -18.45 6.04
N LEU A 168 1.58 -18.25 5.01
CA LEU A 168 1.17 -17.55 3.80
C LEU A 168 0.17 -18.36 2.95
N ASP A 169 0.14 -19.69 3.08
CA ASP A 169 -0.80 -20.60 2.40
C ASP A 169 -2.28 -20.29 2.72
N GLN A 170 -2.55 -19.61 3.83
CA GLN A 170 -3.90 -19.12 4.12
C GLN A 170 -4.46 -18.20 3.03
N TYR A 171 -3.59 -17.45 2.36
CA TYR A 171 -3.98 -16.51 1.29
C TYR A 171 -4.32 -17.21 -0.02
N ASP A 172 -3.88 -18.46 -0.20
CA ASP A 172 -4.20 -19.27 -1.39
C ASP A 172 -5.62 -19.84 -1.33
N LYS A 173 -6.14 -20.08 -0.14
CA LYS A 173 -7.41 -20.78 0.13
C LYS A 173 -8.66 -19.90 -0.05
N ASN A 174 -8.52 -18.58 -0.08
CA ASN A 174 -9.62 -17.61 -0.01
C ASN A 174 -10.28 -17.30 -1.37
N GLN A 175 -10.30 -18.24 -2.31
CA GLN A 175 -10.90 -18.05 -3.64
C GLN A 175 -12.40 -18.40 -3.73
N GLY A 176 -13.12 -18.68 -2.65
CA GLY A 176 -14.52 -19.08 -2.80
C GLY A 176 -15.36 -19.26 -1.57
N LYS A 177 -14.82 -19.19 -0.38
CA LYS A 177 -15.66 -19.24 0.84
C LYS A 177 -16.14 -17.83 1.17
N LYS A 178 -17.43 -17.57 0.88
CA LYS A 178 -18.20 -16.54 1.59
C LYS A 178 -17.89 -16.74 3.08
N SER A 179 -17.08 -15.87 3.67
CA SER A 179 -17.01 -15.78 5.12
C SER A 179 -18.45 -15.56 5.57
N LYS A 180 -19.00 -16.53 6.27
CA LYS A 180 -20.18 -16.32 7.09
C LYS A 180 -19.74 -15.42 8.24
N THR A 181 -19.53 -14.14 7.95
CA THR A 181 -19.54 -13.11 8.98
C THR A 181 -20.92 -13.22 9.63
N LYS A 182 -20.95 -13.65 10.89
CA LYS A 182 -22.11 -13.41 11.75
C LYS A 182 -22.56 -11.99 11.47
N LYS A 183 -23.78 -11.83 10.98
CA LYS A 183 -24.45 -10.53 10.93
C LYS A 183 -24.47 -10.01 12.36
N VAL A 184 -23.50 -9.20 12.71
CA VAL A 184 -23.70 -8.22 13.73
C VAL A 184 -24.73 -7.28 13.10
N LYS A 185 -25.93 -7.29 13.66
CA LYS A 185 -26.97 -6.29 13.37
C LYS A 185 -26.38 -4.94 13.77
N THR A 186 -25.63 -4.32 12.87
CA THR A 186 -25.33 -2.90 12.94
C THR A 186 -26.52 -2.19 12.33
N GLY A 187 -27.14 -1.36 13.13
CA GLY A 187 -28.39 -0.71 12.86
C GLY A 187 -28.45 0.01 11.53
N ALA A 188 -29.66 0.02 11.01
CA ALA A 188 -30.14 0.75 9.86
C ALA A 188 -29.50 2.15 9.79
N SER A 189 -28.55 2.36 8.88
CA SER A 189 -28.24 3.74 8.44
C SER A 189 -27.40 3.85 7.17
N THR A 190 -26.67 2.82 6.72
CA THR A 190 -25.70 3.01 5.61
C THR A 190 -26.40 3.14 4.25
N THR A 191 -27.50 2.41 4.04
CA THR A 191 -28.25 2.42 2.76
C THR A 191 -28.93 3.77 2.49
N VAL A 192 -29.39 4.45 3.54
CA VAL A 192 -30.02 5.78 3.43
C VAL A 192 -28.99 6.87 3.13
N LEU A 193 -27.74 6.68 3.53
CA LEU A 193 -26.66 7.68 3.36
C LEU A 193 -26.14 7.72 1.91
N VAL A 194 -26.10 6.59 1.22
CA VAL A 194 -25.61 6.52 -0.16
C VAL A 194 -26.51 7.28 -1.12
N SER A 195 -27.82 7.23 -0.93
CA SER A 195 -28.79 7.95 -1.76
C SER A 195 -28.73 9.49 -1.61
N SER A 196 -28.06 9.99 -0.57
CA SER A 196 -27.92 11.43 -0.32
C SER A 196 -26.74 12.08 -1.06
N PHE A 197 -25.80 11.30 -1.62
CA PHE A 197 -24.67 11.83 -2.33
C PHE A 197 -24.93 12.00 -3.81
N LYS A 198 -24.54 13.15 -4.36
CA LYS A 198 -24.66 13.42 -5.78
C LYS A 198 -23.64 12.58 -6.55
N HIS A 199 -24.09 11.68 -7.42
CA HIS A 199 -23.25 11.03 -8.41
C HIS A 199 -22.74 12.08 -9.40
N VAL A 200 -21.43 12.13 -9.64
CA VAL A 200 -20.81 13.19 -10.46
C VAL A 200 -19.97 12.64 -11.61
N ASP A 201 -19.54 11.37 -11.52
CA ASP A 201 -18.64 10.78 -12.51
C ASP A 201 -18.63 9.26 -12.39
N THR A 202 -18.14 8.59 -13.42
CA THR A 202 -17.85 7.15 -13.40
C THR A 202 -16.40 6.97 -13.83
N TRP A 203 -15.61 6.32 -12.97
CA TRP A 203 -14.20 6.08 -13.26
C TRP A 203 -14.01 5.04 -14.35
N GLU A 204 -12.83 4.98 -14.98
CA GLU A 204 -12.52 4.03 -16.07
C GLU A 204 -12.80 2.56 -15.71
N SER A 205 -12.72 2.22 -14.43
CA SER A 205 -13.07 0.88 -13.90
C SER A 205 -14.57 0.60 -13.82
N GLY A 206 -15.44 1.57 -14.15
CA GLY A 206 -16.88 1.51 -13.93
C GLY A 206 -17.35 1.93 -12.55
N ARG A 207 -16.43 2.32 -11.65
CA ARG A 207 -16.76 2.75 -10.28
C ARG A 207 -17.41 4.12 -10.26
N LYS A 208 -18.53 4.22 -9.53
CA LYS A 208 -19.24 5.49 -9.35
C LYS A 208 -18.50 6.42 -8.42
N ILE A 209 -18.31 7.66 -8.87
CA ILE A 209 -17.74 8.76 -8.08
C ILE A 209 -18.88 9.66 -7.61
N TYR A 210 -18.89 9.92 -6.32
CA TYR A 210 -19.85 10.81 -5.70
C TYR A 210 -19.17 12.10 -5.23
N LYS A 211 -19.98 13.12 -4.93
CA LYS A 211 -19.52 14.38 -4.38
C LYS A 211 -20.32 14.76 -3.15
N ASN A 212 -19.63 15.16 -2.09
CA ASN A 212 -20.22 15.68 -0.86
C ASN A 212 -19.34 16.79 -0.30
N ASN A 213 -19.94 17.88 0.10
CA ASN A 213 -19.26 19.07 0.62
C ASN A 213 -18.08 19.51 -0.28
N GLY A 214 -18.31 19.46 -1.62
CA GLY A 214 -17.32 19.82 -2.61
C GLY A 214 -16.19 18.81 -2.81
N LYS A 215 -16.22 17.60 -2.19
CA LYS A 215 -15.15 16.61 -2.21
C LYS A 215 -15.60 15.31 -2.87
N LYS A 216 -14.75 14.74 -3.71
CA LYS A 216 -14.97 13.43 -4.35
C LYS A 216 -14.85 12.31 -3.32
N LEU A 217 -15.76 11.36 -3.40
CA LEU A 217 -15.78 10.16 -2.56
C LEU A 217 -16.25 8.95 -3.36
N ILE A 218 -15.99 7.78 -2.83
CA ILE A 218 -16.47 6.49 -3.32
C ILE A 218 -17.14 5.72 -2.19
N ILE A 219 -17.92 4.72 -2.56
CA ILE A 219 -18.47 3.72 -1.64
C ILE A 219 -17.64 2.45 -1.81
N ILE A 220 -17.24 1.87 -0.70
CA ILE A 220 -16.43 0.64 -0.69
C ILE A 220 -17.25 -0.56 -1.16
N GLU A 221 -16.71 -1.25 -2.13
CA GLU A 221 -17.26 -2.46 -2.70
C GLU A 221 -16.52 -3.71 -2.21
N LYS A 222 -17.09 -4.87 -2.46
CA LYS A 222 -16.48 -6.15 -2.07
C LYS A 222 -15.14 -6.36 -2.82
N GLY A 223 -14.08 -6.55 -2.06
CA GLY A 223 -12.73 -6.76 -2.59
C GLY A 223 -11.86 -5.52 -2.62
N ASP A 224 -12.39 -4.37 -2.25
CA ASP A 224 -11.62 -3.14 -2.12
C ASP A 224 -10.54 -3.24 -1.05
N THR A 225 -9.39 -2.66 -1.37
CA THR A 225 -8.28 -2.50 -0.44
C THR A 225 -7.71 -1.10 -0.57
N PHE A 226 -7.05 -0.58 0.47
CA PHE A 226 -6.39 0.73 0.40
C PHE A 226 -5.40 0.85 -0.75
N TYR A 227 -4.70 -0.23 -1.06
CA TYR A 227 -3.74 -0.24 -2.17
C TYR A 227 -4.42 -0.32 -3.53
N GLY A 228 -5.49 -1.14 -3.66
CA GLY A 228 -6.30 -1.21 -4.87
C GLY A 228 -6.90 0.16 -5.23
N LEU A 229 -7.51 0.82 -4.23
CA LEU A 229 -8.05 2.16 -4.41
C LEU A 229 -6.96 3.20 -4.70
N ALA A 230 -5.80 3.09 -4.05
CA ALA A 230 -4.68 3.97 -4.30
C ALA A 230 -4.15 3.85 -5.74
N ASP A 231 -4.16 2.63 -6.28
CA ASP A 231 -3.76 2.36 -7.65
C ASP A 231 -4.83 2.83 -8.65
N GLU A 232 -6.09 2.51 -8.39
CA GLU A 232 -7.24 2.90 -9.21
C GLU A 232 -7.33 4.42 -9.38
N PHE A 233 -7.15 5.18 -8.31
CA PHE A 233 -7.29 6.65 -8.31
C PHE A 233 -5.97 7.41 -8.39
N GLU A 234 -4.85 6.76 -8.64
CA GLU A 234 -3.50 7.34 -8.75
C GLU A 234 -3.06 8.20 -7.54
N ILE A 235 -3.53 7.84 -6.35
CA ILE A 235 -3.19 8.50 -5.09
C ILE A 235 -2.42 7.55 -4.16
N TYR A 236 -1.71 8.09 -3.17
CA TYR A 236 -1.01 7.23 -2.21
C TYR A 236 -1.98 6.65 -1.18
N TYR A 237 -1.84 5.35 -0.81
CA TYR A 237 -2.68 4.68 0.18
C TYR A 237 -2.74 5.40 1.54
N TRP A 238 -1.64 6.04 1.96
CA TRP A 238 -1.60 6.83 3.19
C TRP A 238 -2.42 8.12 3.08
N GLN A 239 -2.60 8.68 1.88
CA GLN A 239 -3.47 9.84 1.65
C GLN A 239 -4.94 9.44 1.84
N ILE A 240 -5.37 8.27 1.36
CA ILE A 240 -6.72 7.76 1.59
C ILE A 240 -6.99 7.70 3.10
N ARG A 241 -6.07 7.10 3.88
CA ARG A 241 -6.21 7.04 5.34
C ARG A 241 -6.27 8.43 5.97
N LYS A 242 -5.39 9.33 5.58
CA LYS A 242 -5.30 10.70 6.09
C LYS A 242 -6.53 11.55 5.72
N HIS A 243 -7.06 11.38 4.50
CA HIS A 243 -8.25 12.10 4.05
C HIS A 243 -9.50 11.69 4.83
N ASN A 244 -9.53 10.45 5.32
CA ASN A 244 -10.66 9.85 6.01
C ASN A 244 -10.48 9.74 7.53
N ASP A 245 -9.42 10.30 8.09
CA ASP A 245 -9.12 10.25 9.53
C ASP A 245 -9.08 8.81 10.08
N LEU A 246 -8.55 7.84 9.28
CA LEU A 246 -8.53 6.41 9.60
C LEU A 246 -7.23 6.00 10.31
N LYS A 247 -7.33 5.11 11.28
CA LYS A 247 -6.18 4.49 11.98
C LYS A 247 -5.39 3.59 11.04
N LYS A 248 -4.12 3.29 11.39
CA LYS A 248 -3.24 2.43 10.57
C LYS A 248 -3.76 0.99 10.40
N ASP A 249 -4.46 0.48 11.38
CA ASP A 249 -5.04 -0.87 11.44
C ASP A 249 -6.49 -0.95 10.93
N HIS A 250 -7.06 0.18 10.47
CA HIS A 250 -8.42 0.20 9.91
C HIS A 250 -8.55 -0.74 8.71
N VAL A 251 -9.59 -1.56 8.71
CA VAL A 251 -9.99 -2.44 7.61
C VAL A 251 -11.22 -1.85 6.94
N LEU A 252 -11.16 -1.68 5.61
CA LEU A 252 -12.29 -1.18 4.83
C LEU A 252 -13.49 -2.12 4.94
N LYS A 253 -14.67 -1.56 5.14
CA LYS A 253 -15.94 -2.28 5.21
C LYS A 253 -16.74 -2.00 3.95
N ILE A 254 -17.48 -2.99 3.47
CA ILE A 254 -18.42 -2.79 2.36
C ILE A 254 -19.41 -1.69 2.77
N ASP A 255 -19.77 -0.83 1.81
CA ASP A 255 -20.62 0.35 1.98
C ASP A 255 -19.98 1.48 2.82
N GLU A 256 -18.71 1.39 3.20
CA GLU A 256 -18.00 2.49 3.86
C GLU A 256 -17.75 3.64 2.87
N ILE A 257 -17.95 4.87 3.35
CA ILE A 257 -17.67 6.09 2.59
C ILE A 257 -16.18 6.41 2.65
N ILE A 258 -15.53 6.54 1.51
CA ILE A 258 -14.11 6.91 1.42
C ILE A 258 -13.91 8.12 0.53
N TYR A 259 -13.45 9.22 1.12
CA TYR A 259 -13.07 10.43 0.40
C TYR A 259 -11.72 10.24 -0.31
N LEU A 260 -11.71 10.53 -1.59
CA LEU A 260 -10.49 10.56 -2.41
C LEU A 260 -9.67 11.82 -2.17
N GLU A 261 -10.32 12.85 -1.67
CA GLU A 261 -9.74 14.16 -1.38
C GLU A 261 -9.86 14.51 0.10
N LYS A 262 -9.01 15.43 0.55
CA LYS A 262 -9.05 15.90 1.93
C LYS A 262 -10.36 16.58 2.24
N LYS A 263 -11.12 16.11 3.24
CA LYS A 263 -12.39 16.67 3.69
C LYS A 263 -12.29 18.17 4.00
N SER A 264 -13.40 18.87 3.91
CA SER A 264 -13.51 20.32 4.12
C SER A 264 -13.32 20.72 5.59
N ARG A 265 -13.09 22.00 5.85
CA ARG A 265 -12.95 22.53 7.22
C ARG A 265 -14.29 22.77 7.90
N LYS A 266 -15.36 23.01 7.12
CA LYS A 266 -16.74 23.29 7.57
C LYS A 266 -17.71 22.48 6.73
N ALA A 267 -18.89 22.20 7.24
CA ALA A 267 -19.99 21.63 6.48
C ALA A 267 -20.55 22.69 5.49
N GLU A 268 -21.37 22.24 4.55
CA GLU A 268 -22.13 23.14 3.69
C GLU A 268 -23.09 24.01 4.52
N LYS A 269 -23.39 25.21 4.06
CA LYS A 269 -24.23 26.20 4.79
C LYS A 269 -25.59 25.64 5.19
N LYS A 270 -26.17 24.73 4.39
CA LYS A 270 -27.45 24.07 4.69
C LYS A 270 -27.39 23.10 5.87
N HIS A 271 -26.20 22.64 6.27
CA HIS A 271 -25.97 21.74 7.40
C HIS A 271 -25.31 22.47 8.58
N LYS A 272 -25.98 23.50 9.07
CA LYS A 272 -25.47 24.33 10.17
C LYS A 272 -25.41 23.59 11.50
N TYR A 273 -26.38 22.70 11.73
CA TYR A 273 -26.49 21.84 12.92
C TYR A 273 -26.82 20.42 12.52
N HIS A 274 -26.43 19.45 13.33
CA HIS A 274 -26.78 18.05 13.21
C HIS A 274 -27.18 17.51 14.59
N THR A 275 -28.36 16.93 14.69
CA THR A 275 -28.79 16.22 15.90
C THR A 275 -28.22 14.80 15.86
N VAL A 276 -27.37 14.47 16.82
CA VAL A 276 -26.70 13.17 16.90
C VAL A 276 -27.72 12.08 17.21
N ALA A 277 -27.77 11.07 16.34
CA ALA A 277 -28.62 9.88 16.54
C ALA A 277 -27.87 8.78 17.31
N ALA A 278 -28.61 7.89 17.92
CA ALA A 278 -28.04 6.74 18.62
C ALA A 278 -27.16 5.90 17.66
N GLY A 279 -25.94 5.58 18.08
CA GLY A 279 -24.95 4.83 17.30
C GLY A 279 -24.06 5.67 16.39
N GLU A 280 -24.30 6.96 16.23
CA GLU A 280 -23.39 7.85 15.53
C GLU A 280 -22.13 8.15 16.36
N THR A 281 -21.02 8.30 15.68
CA THR A 281 -19.75 8.71 16.26
C THR A 281 -19.28 10.01 15.60
N MET A 282 -18.38 10.73 16.23
CA MET A 282 -17.75 11.91 15.61
C MET A 282 -17.11 11.57 14.26
N HIS A 283 -16.57 10.36 14.11
CA HIS A 283 -16.01 9.90 12.84
C HIS A 283 -17.11 9.68 11.79
N SER A 284 -18.23 8.99 12.11
CA SER A 284 -19.33 8.79 11.17
C SER A 284 -19.96 10.10 10.73
N ILE A 285 -20.16 11.05 11.65
CA ILE A 285 -20.64 12.41 11.35
C ILE A 285 -19.63 13.15 10.46
N SER A 286 -18.34 13.02 10.74
CA SER A 286 -17.27 13.58 9.90
C SER A 286 -17.32 13.04 8.46
N GLN A 287 -17.59 11.74 8.27
CA GLN A 287 -17.76 11.14 6.96
C GLN A 287 -19.05 11.59 6.27
N LEU A 288 -20.16 11.65 7.02
CA LEU A 288 -21.46 12.05 6.50
C LEU A 288 -21.45 13.47 5.93
N PHE A 289 -20.83 14.42 6.62
CA PHE A 289 -20.81 15.83 6.19
C PHE A 289 -19.54 16.27 5.47
N GLY A 290 -18.60 15.37 5.20
CA GLY A 290 -17.34 15.67 4.52
C GLY A 290 -16.48 16.71 5.26
N VAL A 291 -16.52 16.69 6.60
CA VAL A 291 -15.79 17.63 7.47
C VAL A 291 -14.64 16.89 8.16
N ARG A 292 -13.45 17.49 8.23
CA ARG A 292 -12.30 16.91 8.95
C ARG A 292 -12.66 16.64 10.41
N LEU A 293 -12.37 15.45 10.89
CA LEU A 293 -12.66 15.02 12.26
C LEU A 293 -12.10 16.00 13.30
N SER A 294 -10.84 16.42 13.12
CA SER A 294 -10.20 17.38 14.03
C SER A 294 -10.90 18.75 14.07
N ARG A 295 -11.53 19.15 12.97
CA ARG A 295 -12.33 20.41 12.91
C ARG A 295 -13.68 20.24 13.57
N LEU A 296 -14.30 19.07 13.43
CA LEU A 296 -15.56 18.75 14.07
C LEU A 296 -15.42 18.79 15.60
N TYR A 297 -14.37 18.16 16.15
CA TYR A 297 -14.05 18.27 17.59
C TYR A 297 -13.87 19.73 18.04
N LYS A 298 -13.05 20.49 17.28
CA LYS A 298 -12.79 21.91 17.63
C LYS A 298 -14.05 22.78 17.59
N MET A 299 -14.94 22.59 16.62
CA MET A 299 -16.16 23.39 16.48
C MET A 299 -17.17 23.10 17.60
N ASN A 300 -17.11 21.93 18.23
CA ASN A 300 -17.98 21.54 19.35
C ASN A 300 -17.29 21.62 20.71
N ASN A 301 -16.13 22.27 20.82
CA ASN A 301 -15.35 22.38 22.05
C ASN A 301 -15.10 21.04 22.76
N LEU A 302 -14.97 19.96 22.00
CA LEU A 302 -14.71 18.62 22.52
C LEU A 302 -13.20 18.32 22.53
N PRO A 303 -12.69 17.57 23.53
CA PRO A 303 -11.31 17.12 23.53
C PRO A 303 -11.08 16.20 22.32
N LYS A 304 -9.85 16.19 21.80
CA LYS A 304 -9.49 15.25 20.75
C LYS A 304 -9.56 13.82 21.31
N GLY A 305 -10.37 12.97 20.70
CA GLY A 305 -10.42 11.54 20.97
C GLY A 305 -9.23 10.79 20.39
#